data_d807dfd3f1ae6f5cac7b66bd4fe78905
#
_entry.id   d807dfd3f1ae6f5cac7b66bd4fe78905
#
_cell.length_a   1.000
_cell.length_b   1.000
_cell.length_c   1.000
_cell.angle_alpha   90.00
_cell.angle_beta   90.00
_cell.angle_gamma   90.00
#
_symmetry.space_group_name_H-M   'P 1'
#
loop_
_entity.id
_entity.type
_entity.pdbx_description
1 polymer ?
#
loop_
_entity_poly.entity_id
_entity_poly.type
_entity_poly.pdbx_seq_one_letter_code
_entity_poly.pdbx_strand_id
1 'polypeptide(L)'
;MAVVECGGVGYACRTTLHTLSGLGALGEEVRLYTHLAVREDSVDLFGFSTRQERHCFEMLISVSGVGPKAALAILSDVTPDRFALLVASGDSKSFTKTKGIGAKTAQRIVLELKDKIAKEHMGEIHAAEAFSASAAASLGGDNIEDAIAALMVLGYTQGEVVPLLAKLDPNLPSQELIKQTLRQIGAASNRR
;
A
#
# COMPACT_ATOMS: atom_id res chain seq x y z
N MET A 1 -2.93 -5.70 -19.13
CA MET A 1 -1.93 -4.81 -19.74
C MET A 1 -2.69 -3.66 -20.38
N ALA A 2 -2.27 -2.43 -20.13
CA ALA A 2 -2.80 -1.23 -20.77
C ALA A 2 -1.69 -0.61 -21.64
N VAL A 3 -2.06 -0.02 -22.76
CA VAL A 3 -1.15 0.78 -23.60
C VAL A 3 -1.61 2.22 -23.51
N VAL A 4 -0.74 3.09 -23.00
CA VAL A 4 -1.02 4.51 -22.81
C VAL A 4 -0.13 5.29 -23.77
N GLU A 5 -0.75 6.11 -24.61
CA GLU A 5 -0.05 7.00 -25.51
C GLU A 5 0.36 8.27 -24.74
N CYS A 6 1.61 8.69 -24.92
CA CYS A 6 2.11 9.93 -24.34
C CYS A 6 3.11 10.57 -25.33
N GLY A 7 2.74 11.71 -25.90
CA GLY A 7 3.59 12.44 -26.84
C GLY A 7 3.95 11.66 -28.12
N GLY A 8 3.05 10.85 -28.66
CA GLY A 8 3.27 10.02 -29.84
C GLY A 8 3.94 8.66 -29.57
N VAL A 9 4.21 8.34 -28.30
CA VAL A 9 4.81 7.05 -27.90
C VAL A 9 3.81 6.22 -27.11
N GLY A 10 3.61 4.95 -27.52
CA GLY A 10 2.77 4.00 -26.80
C GLY A 10 3.56 3.24 -25.71
N TYR A 11 3.21 3.45 -24.46
CA TYR A 11 3.79 2.76 -23.30
C TYR A 11 2.96 1.56 -22.90
N ALA A 12 3.50 0.35 -23.05
CA ALA A 12 2.85 -0.89 -22.64
C ALA A 12 3.06 -1.13 -21.13
N CYS A 13 2.06 -0.82 -20.32
CA CYS A 13 2.10 -1.00 -18.87
C CYS A 13 1.46 -2.32 -18.46
N ARG A 14 2.19 -3.16 -17.72
CA ARG A 14 1.60 -4.27 -16.97
C ARG A 14 0.88 -3.71 -15.76
N THR A 15 -0.34 -4.15 -15.49
CA THR A 15 -1.17 -3.58 -14.43
C THR A 15 -2.03 -4.64 -13.75
N THR A 16 -2.63 -4.27 -12.63
CA THR A 16 -3.60 -5.09 -11.88
C THR A 16 -4.97 -5.10 -12.57
N LEU A 17 -5.84 -6.02 -12.16
CA LEU A 17 -7.23 -6.01 -12.60
C LEU A 17 -7.99 -4.79 -12.04
N HIS A 18 -7.66 -4.34 -10.83
CA HIS A 18 -8.27 -3.15 -10.23
C HIS A 18 -7.97 -1.89 -11.05
N THR A 19 -6.70 -1.64 -11.35
CA THR A 19 -6.31 -0.52 -12.23
C THR A 19 -6.99 -0.66 -13.60
N LEU A 20 -6.95 -1.84 -14.22
CA LEU A 20 -7.51 -2.05 -15.57
C LEU A 20 -9.02 -1.79 -15.63
N SER A 21 -9.77 -2.20 -14.61
CA SER A 21 -11.21 -1.98 -14.54
C SER A 21 -11.58 -0.53 -14.21
N GLY A 22 -10.67 0.23 -13.64
CA GLY A 22 -10.84 1.66 -13.34
C GLY A 22 -10.41 2.61 -14.48
N LEU A 23 -9.77 2.09 -15.53
CA LEU A 23 -9.47 2.88 -16.72
C LEU A 23 -10.76 3.15 -17.50
N GLY A 24 -10.89 4.36 -18.02
CA GLY A 24 -12.01 4.76 -18.86
C GLY A 24 -12.04 4.08 -20.23
N ALA A 25 -12.83 4.60 -21.13
CA ALA A 25 -12.93 4.10 -22.51
C ALA A 25 -11.64 4.35 -23.31
N LEU A 26 -11.47 3.63 -24.41
CA LEU A 26 -10.34 3.85 -25.32
C LEU A 26 -10.36 5.28 -25.87
N GLY A 27 -9.23 5.97 -25.78
CA GLY A 27 -9.06 7.35 -26.20
C GLY A 27 -9.30 8.38 -25.12
N GLU A 28 -9.71 8.00 -23.93
CA GLU A 28 -9.81 8.90 -22.79
C GLU A 28 -8.44 9.16 -22.16
N GLU A 29 -8.30 10.36 -21.57
CA GLU A 29 -7.11 10.74 -20.83
C GLU A 29 -7.03 9.98 -19.50
N VAL A 30 -5.87 9.35 -19.24
CA VAL A 30 -5.62 8.58 -18.03
C VAL A 30 -4.30 8.95 -17.39
N ARG A 31 -4.22 8.80 -16.08
CA ARG A 31 -2.98 8.93 -15.33
C ARG A 31 -2.63 7.60 -14.65
N LEU A 32 -1.41 7.12 -14.91
CA LEU A 32 -0.88 5.95 -14.21
C LEU A 32 0.40 6.33 -13.45
N TYR A 33 0.51 5.82 -12.23
CA TYR A 33 1.74 5.86 -11.44
C TYR A 33 2.57 4.64 -11.79
N THR A 34 3.78 4.86 -12.31
CA THR A 34 4.56 3.79 -12.91
C THR A 34 5.73 3.35 -12.03
N HIS A 35 6.09 2.07 -12.17
CA HIS A 35 7.33 1.47 -11.67
C HIS A 35 8.06 0.84 -12.85
N LEU A 36 9.32 1.26 -13.07
CA LEU A 36 10.17 0.72 -14.13
C LEU A 36 11.09 -0.36 -13.55
N ALA A 37 10.94 -1.58 -14.00
CA ALA A 37 11.84 -2.68 -13.64
C ALA A 37 12.83 -2.95 -14.78
N VAL A 38 14.11 -2.69 -14.52
CA VAL A 38 15.20 -2.93 -15.48
C VAL A 38 15.96 -4.17 -15.06
N ARG A 39 16.15 -5.11 -15.97
CA ARG A 39 16.93 -6.34 -15.81
C ARG A 39 17.91 -6.44 -16.98
N GLU A 40 18.83 -7.39 -16.91
CA GLU A 40 19.82 -7.59 -17.98
C GLU A 40 19.18 -7.89 -19.34
N ASP A 41 18.05 -8.61 -19.34
CA ASP A 41 17.36 -9.13 -20.52
C ASP A 41 16.00 -8.48 -20.80
N SER A 42 15.51 -7.62 -19.92
CA SER A 42 14.16 -7.03 -20.04
C SER A 42 14.01 -5.68 -19.37
N VAL A 43 13.14 -4.87 -19.95
CA VAL A 43 12.64 -3.63 -19.36
C VAL A 43 11.13 -3.71 -19.31
N ASP A 44 10.57 -3.83 -18.12
CA ASP A 44 9.14 -3.94 -17.89
C ASP A 44 8.62 -2.66 -17.20
N LEU A 45 7.52 -2.12 -17.71
CA LEU A 45 6.82 -1.00 -17.11
C LEU A 45 5.54 -1.49 -16.44
N PHE A 46 5.40 -1.17 -15.16
CA PHE A 46 4.20 -1.47 -14.37
C PHE A 46 3.45 -0.17 -14.11
N GLY A 47 2.12 -0.17 -14.24
CA GLY A 47 1.29 1.02 -14.08
C GLY A 47 0.13 0.77 -13.13
N PHE A 48 -0.18 1.77 -12.30
CA PHE A 48 -1.18 1.69 -11.24
C PHE A 48 -2.05 2.95 -11.22
N SER A 49 -3.32 2.83 -10.90
CA SER A 49 -4.25 3.97 -10.84
C SER A 49 -3.98 4.88 -9.65
N THR A 50 -3.39 4.35 -8.58
CA THR A 50 -3.09 5.10 -7.36
C THR A 50 -1.63 4.95 -6.91
N ARG A 51 -1.14 5.94 -6.15
CA ARG A 51 0.19 5.87 -5.52
C ARG A 51 0.27 4.75 -4.49
N GLN A 52 -0.83 4.50 -3.77
CA GLN A 52 -0.92 3.44 -2.77
C GLN A 52 -0.76 2.06 -3.41
N GLU A 53 -1.44 1.82 -4.54
CA GLU A 53 -1.34 0.55 -5.25
C GLU A 53 0.09 0.31 -5.77
N ARG A 54 0.74 1.34 -6.34
CA ARG A 54 2.14 1.28 -6.72
C ARG A 54 3.05 0.96 -5.51
N HIS A 55 2.83 1.64 -4.38
CA HIS A 55 3.62 1.42 -3.17
C HIS A 55 3.46 -0.01 -2.63
N CYS A 56 2.23 -0.54 -2.58
CA CYS A 56 1.98 -1.94 -2.23
C CYS A 56 2.72 -2.91 -3.17
N PHE A 57 2.76 -2.60 -4.48
CA PHE A 57 3.52 -3.39 -5.44
C PHE A 57 5.02 -3.36 -5.13
N GLU A 58 5.59 -2.19 -4.86
CA GLU A 58 7.01 -2.00 -4.51
C GLU A 58 7.36 -2.75 -3.22
N MET A 59 6.50 -2.70 -2.21
CA MET A 59 6.65 -3.50 -0.99
C MET A 59 6.65 -5.00 -1.30
N LEU A 60 5.71 -5.49 -2.09
CA LEU A 60 5.60 -6.91 -2.42
C LEU A 60 6.83 -7.43 -3.16
N ILE A 61 7.32 -6.71 -4.18
CA ILE A 61 8.50 -7.14 -4.95
C ILE A 61 9.80 -7.07 -4.13
N SER A 62 9.81 -6.34 -3.03
CA SER A 62 10.94 -6.29 -2.11
C SER A 62 11.04 -7.53 -1.20
N VAL A 63 9.96 -8.34 -1.14
CA VAL A 63 9.95 -9.59 -0.36
C VAL A 63 10.64 -10.70 -1.15
N SER A 64 11.57 -11.40 -0.51
CA SER A 64 12.28 -12.50 -1.14
C SER A 64 11.34 -13.60 -1.62
N GLY A 65 11.43 -13.94 -2.92
CA GLY A 65 10.58 -14.93 -3.58
C GLY A 65 9.24 -14.40 -4.10
N VAL A 66 9.00 -13.10 -4.02
CA VAL A 66 7.85 -12.43 -4.65
C VAL A 66 8.32 -11.62 -5.85
N GLY A 67 8.05 -12.14 -7.05
CA GLY A 67 8.34 -11.42 -8.28
C GLY A 67 7.19 -10.51 -8.72
N PRO A 68 7.42 -9.63 -9.72
CA PRO A 68 6.39 -8.70 -10.21
C PRO A 68 5.08 -9.38 -10.63
N LYS A 69 5.15 -10.56 -11.25
CA LYS A 69 3.97 -11.32 -11.65
C LYS A 69 3.12 -11.74 -10.45
N ALA A 70 3.75 -12.18 -9.37
CA ALA A 70 3.09 -12.57 -8.14
C ALA A 70 2.50 -11.35 -7.42
N ALA A 71 3.23 -10.23 -7.37
CA ALA A 71 2.76 -8.98 -6.80
C ALA A 71 1.52 -8.44 -7.53
N LEU A 72 1.52 -8.42 -8.88
CA LEU A 72 0.34 -8.06 -9.67
C LEU A 72 -0.85 -8.98 -9.42
N ALA A 73 -0.63 -10.29 -9.26
CA ALA A 73 -1.70 -11.23 -8.97
C ALA A 73 -2.32 -10.95 -7.59
N ILE A 74 -1.50 -10.73 -6.56
CA ILE A 74 -1.97 -10.37 -5.21
C ILE A 74 -2.81 -9.09 -5.27
N LEU A 75 -2.30 -8.02 -5.88
CA LEU A 75 -3.00 -6.73 -5.97
C LEU A 75 -4.19 -6.73 -6.94
N SER A 76 -4.34 -7.75 -7.75
CA SER A 76 -5.57 -7.97 -8.54
C SER A 76 -6.69 -8.61 -7.71
N ASP A 77 -6.32 -9.36 -6.65
CA ASP A 77 -7.28 -10.02 -5.75
C ASP A 77 -7.57 -9.18 -4.49
N VAL A 78 -6.64 -8.29 -4.11
CA VAL A 78 -6.66 -7.56 -2.84
C VAL A 78 -6.43 -6.08 -3.09
N THR A 79 -7.35 -5.23 -2.63
CA THR A 79 -7.17 -3.77 -2.67
C THR A 79 -6.04 -3.32 -1.74
N PRO A 80 -5.41 -2.13 -1.96
CA PRO A 80 -4.38 -1.60 -1.07
C PRO A 80 -4.80 -1.56 0.41
N ASP A 81 -6.03 -1.13 0.70
CA ASP A 81 -6.56 -1.05 2.06
C ASP A 81 -6.65 -2.43 2.71
N ARG A 82 -7.15 -3.42 1.95
CA ARG A 82 -7.22 -4.80 2.44
C ARG A 82 -5.86 -5.44 2.60
N PHE A 83 -4.91 -5.11 1.72
CA PHE A 83 -3.52 -5.55 1.83
C PHE A 83 -2.90 -5.10 3.15
N ALA A 84 -3.04 -3.81 3.51
CA ALA A 84 -2.56 -3.29 4.79
C ALA A 84 -3.16 -4.03 5.99
N LEU A 85 -4.48 -4.26 5.96
CA LEU A 85 -5.17 -5.02 7.02
C LEU A 85 -4.64 -6.44 7.16
N LEU A 86 -4.38 -7.14 6.05
CA LEU A 86 -3.86 -8.50 6.06
C LEU A 86 -2.44 -8.57 6.62
N VAL A 87 -1.58 -7.60 6.29
CA VAL A 87 -0.22 -7.51 6.83
C VAL A 87 -0.27 -7.18 8.32
N ALA A 88 -1.03 -6.18 8.73
CA ALA A 88 -1.15 -5.76 10.13
C ALA A 88 -1.71 -6.88 11.02
N SER A 89 -2.75 -7.58 10.56
CA SER A 89 -3.38 -8.70 11.29
C SER A 89 -2.55 -9.99 11.28
N GLY A 90 -1.53 -10.08 10.45
CA GLY A 90 -0.76 -11.32 10.31
C GLY A 90 -1.48 -12.42 9.52
N ASP A 91 -2.53 -12.09 8.74
CA ASP A 91 -3.32 -13.06 7.99
C ASP A 91 -2.62 -13.52 6.71
N SER A 92 -1.68 -14.44 6.87
CA SER A 92 -1.00 -15.08 5.73
C SER A 92 -1.92 -15.98 4.91
N LYS A 93 -2.98 -16.53 5.50
CA LYS A 93 -3.90 -17.45 4.80
C LYS A 93 -4.64 -16.76 3.66
N SER A 94 -4.99 -15.51 3.81
CA SER A 94 -5.67 -14.75 2.76
C SER A 94 -4.81 -14.59 1.50
N PHE A 95 -3.50 -14.46 1.63
CA PHE A 95 -2.58 -14.40 0.49
C PHE A 95 -2.46 -15.73 -0.27
N THR A 96 -2.67 -16.87 0.39
CA THR A 96 -2.61 -18.19 -0.28
C THR A 96 -3.76 -18.43 -1.25
N LYS A 97 -4.80 -17.60 -1.22
CA LYS A 97 -5.91 -17.66 -2.19
C LYS A 97 -5.49 -17.22 -3.58
N THR A 98 -4.45 -16.39 -3.67
CA THR A 98 -3.92 -15.92 -4.94
C THR A 98 -3.11 -17.01 -5.62
N LYS A 99 -3.42 -17.27 -6.88
CA LYS A 99 -2.75 -18.31 -7.68
C LYS A 99 -1.24 -18.08 -7.75
N GLY A 100 -0.49 -19.08 -7.36
CA GLY A 100 0.98 -19.04 -7.37
C GLY A 100 1.61 -18.57 -6.06
N ILE A 101 0.81 -18.27 -5.03
CA ILE A 101 1.30 -17.93 -3.70
C ILE A 101 1.10 -19.11 -2.77
N GLY A 102 2.21 -19.77 -2.42
CA GLY A 102 2.22 -20.87 -1.45
C GLY A 102 2.23 -20.37 -0.01
N ALA A 103 1.94 -21.27 0.94
CA ALA A 103 1.89 -20.93 2.37
C ALA A 103 3.21 -20.32 2.87
N LYS A 104 4.37 -20.84 2.43
CA LYS A 104 5.69 -20.31 2.81
C LYS A 104 5.88 -18.87 2.31
N THR A 105 5.51 -18.58 1.07
CA THR A 105 5.59 -17.22 0.49
C THR A 105 4.64 -16.27 1.21
N ALA A 106 3.42 -16.69 1.47
CA ALA A 106 2.43 -15.90 2.19
C ALA A 106 2.89 -15.53 3.62
N GLN A 107 3.44 -16.49 4.36
CA GLN A 107 4.03 -16.24 5.68
C GLN A 107 5.20 -15.26 5.62
N ARG A 108 6.07 -15.42 4.60
CA ARG A 108 7.21 -14.53 4.38
C ARG A 108 6.75 -13.10 4.07
N ILE A 109 5.74 -12.92 3.20
CA ILE A 109 5.16 -11.62 2.89
C ILE A 109 4.76 -10.91 4.18
N VAL A 110 3.97 -11.56 5.02
CA VAL A 110 3.50 -10.99 6.28
C VAL A 110 4.66 -10.65 7.21
N LEU A 111 5.60 -11.59 7.40
CA LEU A 111 6.72 -11.41 8.32
C LEU A 111 7.64 -10.27 7.87
N GLU A 112 8.13 -10.32 6.61
CA GLU A 112 9.08 -9.33 6.09
C GLU A 112 8.46 -7.93 5.99
N LEU A 113 7.17 -7.82 5.67
CA LEU A 113 6.49 -6.53 5.61
C LEU A 113 6.22 -5.96 7.00
N LYS A 114 5.82 -6.79 7.98
CA LYS A 114 5.75 -6.33 9.37
C LYS A 114 7.09 -5.83 9.89
N ASP A 115 8.17 -6.57 9.61
CA ASP A 115 9.52 -6.19 10.03
C ASP A 115 10.01 -4.90 9.35
N LYS A 116 9.63 -4.69 8.07
CA LYS A 116 9.94 -3.44 7.35
C LYS A 116 9.21 -2.25 7.94
N ILE A 117 7.91 -2.40 8.15
CA ILE A 117 7.07 -1.38 8.78
C ILE A 117 7.65 -1.01 10.15
N ALA A 118 8.03 -2.01 10.96
CA ALA A 118 8.63 -1.76 12.26
C ALA A 118 10.00 -1.04 12.16
N LYS A 119 10.84 -1.39 11.18
CA LYS A 119 12.16 -0.76 10.99
C LYS A 119 12.07 0.66 10.42
N GLU A 120 11.17 0.91 9.49
CA GLU A 120 10.91 2.25 8.95
C GLU A 120 10.43 3.17 10.07
N HIS A 121 9.56 2.68 10.97
CA HIS A 121 9.15 3.40 12.16
C HIS A 121 10.35 3.74 13.10
N MET A 122 11.27 2.81 13.31
CA MET A 122 12.45 3.08 14.14
C MET A 122 13.43 4.06 13.47
N GLY A 123 13.50 4.07 12.13
CA GLY A 123 14.33 5.00 11.36
C GLY A 123 13.76 6.43 11.30
N GLU A 124 12.44 6.57 11.23
CA GLU A 124 11.76 7.87 11.23
C GLU A 124 11.63 8.49 12.60
N ILE A 125 11.63 7.71 13.69
CA ILE A 125 11.69 8.22 15.07
C ILE A 125 12.95 9.08 15.25
N HIS A 126 14.09 8.68 14.68
CA HIS A 126 15.33 9.50 14.75
C HIS A 126 15.31 10.77 13.89
N ALA A 127 14.48 10.82 12.85
CA ALA A 127 14.33 12.03 12.03
C ALA A 127 13.19 12.94 12.51
N ALA A 128 12.15 12.37 13.15
CA ALA A 128 11.00 13.11 13.68
C ALA A 128 11.20 13.65 15.09
N GLU A 129 12.16 13.12 15.86
CA GLU A 129 12.54 13.67 17.20
C GLU A 129 13.01 15.11 17.15
N ALA A 130 13.45 15.60 15.98
CA ALA A 130 13.82 17.01 15.80
C ALA A 130 12.61 17.94 15.58
N PHE A 131 11.39 17.42 15.24
CA PHE A 131 10.26 18.29 14.85
C PHE A 131 8.93 18.06 15.58
N SER A 132 8.75 17.04 16.42
CA SER A 132 7.43 16.68 16.97
C SER A 132 7.40 16.17 18.42
N ALA A 133 8.29 16.60 19.29
CA ALA A 133 8.21 16.29 20.73
C ALA A 133 6.95 16.87 21.41
N SER A 134 6.11 17.64 20.72
CA SER A 134 4.95 18.33 21.30
C SER A 134 3.58 17.73 20.95
N ALA A 135 3.45 16.94 19.90
CA ALA A 135 2.14 16.45 19.46
C ALA A 135 1.87 14.94 19.73
N ALA A 136 2.91 14.13 19.84
CA ALA A 136 2.77 12.67 20.03
C ALA A 136 2.56 12.28 21.52
N ALA A 137 2.83 13.18 22.46
CA ALA A 137 2.72 12.90 23.89
C ALA A 137 1.28 12.76 24.43
N SER A 138 0.25 12.93 23.59
CA SER A 138 -1.15 12.88 24.01
C SER A 138 -1.98 11.73 23.42
N LEU A 139 -1.40 10.88 22.58
CA LEU A 139 -2.09 9.73 21.97
C LEU A 139 -1.43 8.42 22.46
N GLY A 140 -1.63 8.07 23.71
CA GLY A 140 -1.08 6.84 24.29
C GLY A 140 -1.89 5.61 23.92
N GLY A 141 -1.22 4.64 23.29
CA GLY A 141 -1.71 3.28 23.09
C GLY A 141 -1.01 2.62 21.91
N ASP A 142 -0.43 1.45 22.11
CA ASP A 142 0.26 0.65 21.10
C ASP A 142 -0.59 0.46 19.82
N ASN A 143 -1.92 0.39 19.95
CA ASN A 143 -2.86 0.21 18.83
C ASN A 143 -2.92 1.40 17.87
N ILE A 144 -2.75 2.62 18.38
CA ILE A 144 -2.75 3.84 17.56
C ILE A 144 -1.46 3.95 16.79
N GLU A 145 -0.34 3.66 17.41
CA GLU A 145 0.99 3.68 16.76
C GLU A 145 1.04 2.65 15.63
N ASP A 146 0.56 1.44 15.87
CA ASP A 146 0.42 0.40 14.85
C ASP A 146 -0.47 0.85 13.68
N ALA A 147 -1.56 1.55 13.98
CA ALA A 147 -2.47 2.06 12.95
C ALA A 147 -1.84 3.18 12.12
N ILE A 148 -1.11 4.11 12.74
CA ILE A 148 -0.35 5.16 12.06
C ILE A 148 0.68 4.53 11.14
N ALA A 149 1.47 3.57 11.65
CA ALA A 149 2.49 2.87 10.90
C ALA A 149 1.92 2.21 9.65
N ALA A 150 0.85 1.45 9.80
CA ALA A 150 0.23 0.77 8.67
C ALA A 150 -0.32 1.75 7.61
N LEU A 151 -0.89 2.87 8.03
CA LEU A 151 -1.42 3.90 7.12
C LEU A 151 -0.30 4.67 6.40
N MET A 152 0.81 4.95 7.08
CA MET A 152 1.99 5.58 6.45
C MET A 152 2.61 4.66 5.39
N VAL A 153 2.69 3.37 5.64
CA VAL A 153 3.11 2.37 4.64
C VAL A 153 2.23 2.37 3.40
N LEU A 154 0.95 2.68 3.54
CA LEU A 154 0.02 2.85 2.42
C LEU A 154 0.22 4.17 1.64
N GLY A 155 1.16 5.01 2.06
CA GLY A 155 1.48 6.26 1.40
C GLY A 155 0.67 7.46 1.89
N TYR A 156 -0.05 7.33 3.01
CA TYR A 156 -0.68 8.46 3.69
C TYR A 156 0.35 9.18 4.56
N THR A 157 0.28 10.50 4.61
CA THR A 157 1.15 11.28 5.49
C THR A 157 0.63 11.27 6.93
N GLN A 158 1.53 11.39 7.90
CA GLN A 158 1.17 11.49 9.30
C GLN A 158 0.21 12.66 9.58
N GLY A 159 0.39 13.78 8.86
CA GLY A 159 -0.49 14.95 8.93
C GLY A 159 -1.94 14.68 8.49
N GLU A 160 -2.16 13.69 7.61
CA GLU A 160 -3.49 13.29 7.17
C GLU A 160 -4.12 12.28 8.14
N VAL A 161 -3.31 11.39 8.70
CA VAL A 161 -3.76 10.25 9.51
C VAL A 161 -4.04 10.63 10.96
N VAL A 162 -3.12 11.35 11.60
CA VAL A 162 -3.21 11.70 13.04
C VAL A 162 -4.48 12.46 13.41
N PRO A 163 -4.92 13.49 12.65
CA PRO A 163 -6.16 14.21 12.97
C PRO A 163 -7.44 13.35 12.87
N LEU A 164 -7.39 12.27 12.08
CA LEU A 164 -8.51 11.35 11.92
C LEU A 164 -8.53 10.30 13.03
N LEU A 165 -7.37 9.74 13.36
CA LEU A 165 -7.21 8.81 14.48
C LEU A 165 -7.54 9.45 15.83
N ALA A 166 -7.18 10.73 16.04
CA ALA A 166 -7.50 11.46 17.27
C ALA A 166 -9.02 11.61 17.53
N LYS A 167 -9.87 11.36 16.52
CA LYS A 167 -11.34 11.38 16.64
C LYS A 167 -11.93 10.01 16.97
N LEU A 168 -11.12 8.97 16.96
CA LEU A 168 -11.54 7.59 17.22
C LEU A 168 -11.22 7.20 18.67
N ASP A 169 -11.89 6.15 19.16
CA ASP A 169 -11.60 5.62 20.48
C ASP A 169 -10.19 4.97 20.49
N PRO A 170 -9.26 5.47 21.34
CA PRO A 170 -7.89 4.96 21.39
C PRO A 170 -7.78 3.49 21.85
N ASN A 171 -8.83 2.95 22.46
CA ASN A 171 -8.86 1.55 22.94
C ASN A 171 -9.28 0.56 21.83
N LEU A 172 -9.66 1.04 20.65
CA LEU A 172 -10.00 0.16 19.53
C LEU A 172 -8.76 -0.61 19.05
N PRO A 173 -8.95 -1.87 18.60
CA PRO A 173 -7.87 -2.62 17.95
C PRO A 173 -7.33 -1.87 16.74
N SER A 174 -6.01 -1.97 16.49
CA SER A 174 -5.34 -1.29 15.36
C SER A 174 -6.05 -1.52 14.02
N GLN A 175 -6.58 -2.72 13.79
CA GLN A 175 -7.35 -3.07 12.59
C GLN A 175 -8.62 -2.22 12.41
N GLU A 176 -9.34 -1.97 13.48
CA GLU A 176 -10.57 -1.18 13.43
C GLU A 176 -10.25 0.31 13.27
N LEU A 177 -9.18 0.79 13.91
CA LEU A 177 -8.65 2.15 13.71
C LEU A 177 -8.26 2.40 12.26
N ILE A 178 -7.51 1.49 11.64
CA ILE A 178 -7.13 1.58 10.22
C ILE A 178 -8.37 1.63 9.34
N LYS A 179 -9.30 0.71 9.53
CA LYS A 179 -10.52 0.60 8.73
C LYS A 179 -11.40 1.85 8.80
N GLN A 180 -11.56 2.42 10.00
CA GLN A 180 -12.37 3.62 10.19
C GLN A 180 -11.68 4.86 9.59
N THR A 181 -10.36 4.97 9.73
CA THR A 181 -9.58 6.06 9.14
C THR A 181 -9.64 6.01 7.62
N LEU A 182 -9.45 4.86 6.99
CA LEU A 182 -9.55 4.69 5.55
C LEU A 182 -10.95 5.04 5.00
N ARG A 183 -12.01 4.67 5.72
CA ARG A 183 -13.37 5.08 5.36
C ARG A 183 -13.56 6.59 5.39
N GLN A 184 -12.98 7.29 6.35
CA GLN A 184 -13.07 8.74 6.44
C GLN A 184 -12.29 9.42 5.31
N ILE A 185 -11.09 8.92 4.97
CA ILE A 185 -10.28 9.43 3.85
C ILE A 185 -11.01 9.21 2.53
N GLY A 186 -11.56 8.01 2.30
CA GLY A 186 -12.31 7.68 1.09
C GLY A 186 -13.57 8.54 0.92
N ALA A 187 -14.29 8.80 2.01
CA ALA A 187 -15.45 9.69 2.00
C ALA A 187 -15.09 11.17 1.72
N ALA A 188 -13.89 11.60 2.12
CA ALA A 188 -13.39 12.94 1.85
C ALA A 188 -12.90 13.11 0.39
N SER A 189 -12.33 12.04 -0.19
CA SER A 189 -11.84 12.02 -1.57
C SER A 189 -12.98 12.04 -2.60
N ASN A 190 -14.14 11.48 -2.26
CA ASN A 190 -15.32 11.41 -3.16
C ASN A 190 -16.16 12.71 -3.18
N ARG A 191 -15.73 13.75 -2.46
CA ARG A 191 -16.41 15.07 -2.40
C ARG A 191 -15.68 16.18 -3.17
N ARG A 192 -14.63 15.85 -3.89
CA ARG A 192 -13.89 16.74 -4.78
C ARG A 192 -13.99 16.28 -6.21
#